data_c77b9324c6f6011ac4cac78bbb9fb633
#
_entry.id   c77b9324c6f6011ac4cac78bbb9fb633
#
_cell.length_a   1.000
_cell.length_b   1.000
_cell.length_c   1.000
_cell.angle_alpha   90.00
_cell.angle_beta   90.00
_cell.angle_gamma   90.00
#
_symmetry.space_group_name_H-M   'P 1'
#
loop_
_entity.id
_entity.type
_entity.pdbx_description
1 polymer ?
#
loop_
_entity_poly.entity_id
_entity_poly.type
_entity_poly.pdbx_seq_one_letter_code
_entity_poly.pdbx_strand_id
1 'polypeptide(L)'
;TDIAFSQIEEDFLDCLQHYSVGKLGHSQGHYRKMALAVKKVCRLAYREGLITRQLFAHVTIERGENKQPRALDRASLNKLQSLTFEPYEVELETARDLFLFACYTGVAYCDMVALSREHLFTDDEGALWLKFRRQKTNTLCRVKLLSEAVRLMERHQSEERTTLFAPIAYSVYLDQLKALQLRAGISI
;
A
#
# COMPACT_ATOMS: atom_id res chain seq x y z
N THR A 1 -24.44 -15.05 -0.53
CA THR A 1 -24.91 -16.30 -1.11
C THR A 1 -23.70 -17.06 -1.61
N ASP A 2 -23.52 -18.28 -1.14
CA ASP A 2 -22.42 -19.14 -1.59
C ASP A 2 -22.76 -19.79 -2.94
N ILE A 3 -21.75 -20.04 -3.75
CA ILE A 3 -21.86 -20.71 -5.04
C ILE A 3 -21.37 -22.15 -4.85
N ALA A 4 -22.23 -23.14 -5.14
CA ALA A 4 -21.85 -24.53 -5.10
C ALA A 4 -20.91 -24.88 -6.28
N PHE A 5 -19.96 -25.80 -6.08
CA PHE A 5 -19.06 -26.23 -7.16
C PHE A 5 -19.80 -26.78 -8.40
N SER A 6 -20.97 -27.39 -8.20
CA SER A 6 -21.85 -27.86 -9.29
C SER A 6 -22.39 -26.75 -10.21
N GLN A 7 -22.34 -25.50 -9.74
CA GLN A 7 -22.80 -24.30 -10.46
C GLN A 7 -21.66 -23.60 -11.21
N ILE A 8 -20.42 -24.07 -11.04
CA ILE A 8 -19.25 -23.48 -11.70
C ILE A 8 -19.03 -24.24 -13.02
N GLU A 9 -19.45 -23.62 -14.11
CA GLU A 9 -19.30 -24.14 -15.47
C GLU A 9 -18.06 -23.54 -16.16
N GLU A 10 -17.78 -23.97 -17.39
CA GLU A 10 -16.57 -23.56 -18.14
C GLU A 10 -16.58 -22.08 -18.49
N ASP A 11 -17.74 -21.47 -18.67
CA ASP A 11 -17.93 -20.06 -18.99
C ASP A 11 -17.90 -19.13 -17.74
N PHE A 12 -17.81 -19.70 -16.53
CA PHE A 12 -17.86 -18.92 -15.29
C PHE A 12 -16.84 -17.79 -15.25
N LEU A 13 -15.63 -18.01 -15.76
CA LEU A 13 -14.59 -16.96 -15.78
C LEU A 13 -14.93 -15.86 -16.78
N ASP A 14 -15.58 -16.16 -17.89
CA ASP A 14 -16.02 -15.19 -18.89
C ASP A 14 -17.17 -14.34 -18.33
N CYS A 15 -18.13 -14.99 -17.68
CA CYS A 15 -19.21 -14.31 -16.95
C CYS A 15 -18.66 -13.38 -15.86
N LEU A 16 -17.66 -13.85 -15.09
CA LEU A 16 -17.00 -13.06 -14.06
C LEU A 16 -16.25 -11.85 -14.67
N GLN A 17 -15.60 -12.02 -15.82
CA GLN A 17 -14.95 -10.94 -16.55
C GLN A 17 -15.95 -9.90 -17.02
N HIS A 18 -17.01 -10.35 -17.68
CA HIS A 18 -18.07 -9.46 -18.16
C HIS A 18 -18.70 -8.65 -17.03
N TYR A 19 -18.98 -9.29 -15.91
CA TYR A 19 -19.54 -8.61 -14.73
C TYR A 19 -18.53 -7.65 -14.09
N SER A 20 -17.30 -8.12 -13.83
CA SER A 20 -16.28 -7.34 -13.12
C SER A 20 -15.79 -6.15 -13.94
N VAL A 21 -15.41 -6.38 -15.19
CA VAL A 21 -14.86 -5.33 -16.06
C VAL A 21 -15.96 -4.55 -16.75
N GLY A 22 -16.96 -5.25 -17.31
CA GLY A 22 -18.01 -4.63 -18.12
C GLY A 22 -19.04 -3.87 -17.28
N LYS A 23 -19.54 -4.46 -16.18
CA LYS A 23 -20.58 -3.81 -15.35
C LYS A 23 -20.04 -2.98 -14.21
N LEU A 24 -19.02 -3.48 -13.49
CA LEU A 24 -18.47 -2.80 -12.31
C LEU A 24 -17.32 -1.85 -12.63
N GLY A 25 -16.81 -1.84 -13.87
CA GLY A 25 -15.71 -0.97 -14.30
C GLY A 25 -14.37 -1.30 -13.63
N HIS A 26 -14.21 -2.51 -13.09
CA HIS A 26 -12.95 -2.93 -12.50
C HIS A 26 -11.85 -3.03 -13.57
N SER A 27 -10.59 -2.86 -13.15
CA SER A 27 -9.47 -3.05 -14.06
C SER A 27 -9.27 -4.54 -14.41
N GLN A 28 -8.69 -4.82 -15.59
CA GLN A 28 -8.30 -6.18 -15.99
C GLN A 28 -7.38 -6.85 -14.95
N GLY A 29 -6.49 -6.07 -14.30
CA GLY A 29 -5.65 -6.57 -13.21
C GLY A 29 -6.45 -6.99 -11.97
N HIS A 30 -7.58 -6.33 -11.67
CA HIS A 30 -8.49 -6.74 -10.59
C HIS A 30 -9.21 -8.05 -10.94
N TYR A 31 -9.81 -8.13 -12.14
CA TYR A 31 -10.41 -9.37 -12.65
C TYR A 31 -9.41 -10.53 -12.58
N ARG A 32 -8.17 -10.32 -13.05
CA ARG A 32 -7.13 -11.36 -13.01
C ARG A 32 -6.89 -11.93 -11.62
N LYS A 33 -6.88 -11.08 -10.59
CA LYS A 33 -6.71 -11.53 -9.20
C LYS A 33 -7.87 -12.42 -8.76
N MET A 34 -9.11 -12.05 -9.08
CA MET A 34 -10.31 -12.85 -8.77
C MET A 34 -10.29 -14.17 -9.53
N ALA A 35 -10.04 -14.15 -10.84
CA ALA A 35 -10.00 -15.34 -11.68
C ALA A 35 -8.91 -16.33 -11.23
N LEU A 36 -7.72 -15.85 -10.84
CA LEU A 36 -6.67 -16.69 -10.28
C LEU A 36 -7.05 -17.30 -8.94
N ALA A 37 -7.81 -16.58 -8.10
CA ALA A 37 -8.35 -17.13 -6.85
C ALA A 37 -9.35 -18.25 -7.11
N VAL A 38 -10.30 -18.04 -8.04
CA VAL A 38 -11.25 -19.08 -8.48
C VAL A 38 -10.52 -20.31 -9.02
N LYS A 39 -9.55 -20.14 -9.93
CA LYS A 39 -8.73 -21.25 -10.45
C LYS A 39 -8.01 -22.00 -9.33
N LYS A 40 -7.48 -21.31 -8.33
CA LYS A 40 -6.81 -21.92 -7.18
C LYS A 40 -7.77 -22.77 -6.36
N VAL A 41 -8.97 -22.26 -6.07
CA VAL A 41 -10.01 -22.97 -5.31
C VAL A 41 -10.49 -24.20 -6.08
N CYS A 42 -10.80 -24.06 -7.38
CA CYS A 42 -11.21 -25.21 -8.22
C CYS A 42 -10.12 -26.29 -8.29
N ARG A 43 -8.86 -25.89 -8.42
CA ARG A 43 -7.72 -26.84 -8.41
C ARG A 43 -7.60 -27.57 -7.07
N LEU A 44 -7.82 -26.86 -5.96
CA LEU A 44 -7.83 -27.49 -4.63
C LEU A 44 -8.99 -28.47 -4.51
N ALA A 45 -10.21 -28.07 -4.88
CA ALA A 45 -11.40 -28.94 -4.86
C ALA A 45 -11.21 -30.20 -5.69
N TYR A 46 -10.57 -30.11 -6.85
CA TYR A 46 -10.23 -31.28 -7.66
C TYR A 46 -9.24 -32.21 -6.94
N ARG A 47 -8.21 -31.67 -6.33
CA ARG A 47 -7.23 -32.43 -5.54
C ARG A 47 -7.85 -33.17 -4.35
N GLU A 48 -8.81 -32.52 -3.68
CA GLU A 48 -9.53 -33.09 -2.54
C GLU A 48 -10.69 -34.00 -2.94
N GLY A 49 -10.91 -34.24 -4.25
CA GLY A 49 -11.96 -35.11 -4.77
C GLY A 49 -13.39 -34.54 -4.67
N LEU A 50 -13.54 -33.24 -4.40
CA LEU A 50 -14.83 -32.58 -4.30
C LEU A 50 -15.45 -32.31 -5.69
N ILE A 51 -14.66 -32.28 -6.73
CA ILE A 51 -15.07 -32.22 -8.12
C ILE A 51 -14.31 -33.25 -8.96
N THR A 52 -14.96 -33.78 -9.98
CA THR A 52 -14.42 -34.88 -10.80
C THR A 52 -13.55 -34.41 -11.96
N ARG A 53 -13.63 -33.14 -12.35
CA ARG A 53 -12.82 -32.59 -13.46
C ARG A 53 -12.07 -31.35 -12.99
N GLN A 54 -10.89 -31.13 -13.58
CA GLN A 54 -10.07 -29.95 -13.29
C GLN A 54 -10.57 -28.76 -14.12
N LEU A 55 -11.43 -27.94 -13.52
CA LEU A 55 -11.94 -26.73 -14.14
C LEU A 55 -10.81 -25.71 -14.41
N PHE A 56 -10.87 -25.05 -15.55
CA PHE A 56 -9.98 -23.94 -15.95
C PHE A 56 -8.48 -24.27 -16.01
N ALA A 57 -8.09 -25.56 -16.07
CA ALA A 57 -6.67 -25.94 -16.12
C ALA A 57 -5.93 -25.27 -17.27
N HIS A 58 -6.54 -25.28 -18.44
CA HIS A 58 -6.00 -24.75 -19.71
C HIS A 58 -6.28 -23.26 -19.93
N VAL A 59 -7.08 -22.61 -19.07
CA VAL A 59 -7.42 -21.20 -19.24
C VAL A 59 -6.26 -20.32 -18.79
N THR A 60 -5.73 -19.51 -19.69
CA THR A 60 -4.72 -18.48 -19.38
C THR A 60 -5.41 -17.16 -19.16
N ILE A 61 -5.16 -16.53 -18.01
CA ILE A 61 -5.70 -15.21 -17.69
C ILE A 61 -4.65 -14.15 -18.04
N GLU A 62 -4.98 -13.33 -19.02
CA GLU A 62 -4.10 -12.26 -19.49
C GLU A 62 -3.81 -11.25 -18.37
N ARG A 63 -2.59 -10.71 -18.41
CA ARG A 63 -2.23 -9.55 -17.59
C ARG A 63 -2.82 -8.32 -18.25
N GLY A 64 -3.55 -7.52 -17.49
CA GLY A 64 -3.92 -6.20 -17.96
C GLY A 64 -2.66 -5.33 -18.18
N GLU A 65 -2.84 -4.22 -18.87
CA GLU A 65 -1.77 -3.25 -19.08
C GLU A 65 -1.18 -2.80 -17.74
N ASN A 66 0.14 -2.80 -17.65
CA ASN A 66 0.84 -2.20 -16.51
C ASN A 66 0.74 -0.67 -16.65
N LYS A 67 -0.18 -0.07 -15.90
CA LYS A 67 -0.19 1.39 -15.78
C LYS A 67 1.14 1.82 -15.17
N GLN A 68 1.81 2.75 -15.80
CA GLN A 68 3.01 3.35 -15.20
C GLN A 68 2.63 3.99 -13.85
N PRO A 69 3.38 3.71 -12.78
CA PRO A 69 3.12 4.34 -11.50
C PRO A 69 3.29 5.85 -11.64
N ARG A 70 2.33 6.59 -11.13
CA ARG A 70 2.44 8.04 -11.05
C ARG A 70 3.38 8.38 -9.90
N ALA A 71 4.39 9.18 -10.19
CA ALA A 71 5.35 9.67 -9.20
C ALA A 71 5.18 11.19 -9.06
N LEU A 72 5.35 11.69 -7.85
CA LEU A 72 5.45 13.13 -7.63
C LEU A 72 6.78 13.65 -8.17
N ASP A 73 6.72 14.74 -8.89
CA ASP A 73 7.90 15.47 -9.29
C ASP A 73 8.48 16.31 -8.12
N ARG A 74 9.68 16.82 -8.31
CA ARG A 74 10.37 17.61 -7.28
C ARG A 74 9.61 18.89 -6.92
N ALA A 75 8.95 19.50 -7.88
CA ALA A 75 8.17 20.73 -7.66
C ALA A 75 6.96 20.47 -6.77
N SER A 76 6.23 19.37 -7.02
CA SER A 76 5.10 18.94 -6.20
C SER A 76 5.53 18.55 -4.78
N LEU A 77 6.68 17.88 -4.64
CA LEU A 77 7.23 17.56 -3.33
C LEU A 77 7.56 18.84 -2.53
N ASN A 78 8.19 19.82 -3.18
CA ASN A 78 8.51 21.12 -2.56
C ASN A 78 7.25 21.88 -2.13
N LYS A 79 6.16 21.83 -2.94
CA LYS A 79 4.87 22.43 -2.55
C LYS A 79 4.32 21.81 -1.27
N LEU A 80 4.36 20.47 -1.14
CA LEU A 80 3.93 19.80 0.09
C LEU A 80 4.79 20.19 1.30
N GLN A 81 6.11 20.27 1.11
CA GLN A 81 7.03 20.69 2.17
C GLN A 81 6.79 22.12 2.67
N SER A 82 6.40 23.03 1.76
CA SER A 82 6.17 24.43 2.08
C SER A 82 4.79 24.74 2.67
N LEU A 83 3.89 23.75 2.80
CA LEU A 83 2.60 23.95 3.42
C LEU A 83 2.77 24.31 4.91
N THR A 84 2.05 25.33 5.31
CA THR A 84 1.90 25.75 6.71
C THR A 84 0.54 25.31 7.24
N PHE A 85 0.46 25.04 8.53
CA PHE A 85 -0.73 24.52 9.19
C PHE A 85 -1.07 25.36 10.41
N GLU A 86 -2.36 25.47 10.69
CA GLU A 86 -2.85 26.09 11.91
C GLU A 86 -2.73 25.10 13.10
N PRO A 87 -2.67 25.58 14.35
CA PRO A 87 -2.50 24.71 15.51
C PRO A 87 -3.55 23.61 15.67
N TYR A 88 -4.73 23.74 15.06
CA TYR A 88 -5.80 22.74 15.09
C TYR A 88 -5.71 21.73 13.93
N GLU A 89 -4.80 21.91 12.96
CA GLU A 89 -4.63 21.03 11.79
C GLU A 89 -3.57 19.94 12.04
N VAL A 90 -3.40 19.49 13.27
CA VAL A 90 -2.33 18.54 13.69
C VAL A 90 -2.36 17.23 12.88
N GLU A 91 -3.57 16.71 12.60
CA GLU A 91 -3.69 15.47 11.81
C GLU A 91 -3.24 15.65 10.36
N LEU A 92 -3.56 16.81 9.77
CA LEU A 92 -3.16 17.15 8.41
C LEU A 92 -1.64 17.34 8.30
N GLU A 93 -1.04 18.02 9.27
CA GLU A 93 0.41 18.18 9.38
C GLU A 93 1.10 16.83 9.57
N THR A 94 0.59 15.99 10.47
CA THR A 94 1.11 14.65 10.71
C THR A 94 1.04 13.80 9.45
N ALA A 95 -0.07 13.82 8.72
CA ALA A 95 -0.21 13.08 7.47
C ALA A 95 0.78 13.57 6.39
N ARG A 96 1.00 14.90 6.30
CA ARG A 96 2.02 15.48 5.42
C ARG A 96 3.41 14.96 5.76
N ASP A 97 3.78 15.00 7.03
CA ASP A 97 5.11 14.62 7.50
C ASP A 97 5.37 13.11 7.34
N LEU A 98 4.37 12.28 7.61
CA LEU A 98 4.41 10.85 7.31
C LEU A 98 4.62 10.57 5.81
N PHE A 99 3.91 11.29 4.95
CA PHE A 99 4.07 11.15 3.50
C PHE A 99 5.46 11.56 3.03
N LEU A 100 5.97 12.69 3.51
CA LEU A 100 7.32 13.14 3.19
C LEU A 100 8.38 12.15 3.70
N PHE A 101 8.20 11.62 4.91
CA PHE A 101 9.08 10.60 5.46
C PHE A 101 9.09 9.34 4.58
N ALA A 102 7.92 8.90 4.11
CA ALA A 102 7.82 7.79 3.15
C ALA A 102 8.54 8.10 1.84
N CYS A 103 8.46 9.33 1.32
CA CYS A 103 9.18 9.77 0.12
C CYS A 103 10.71 9.71 0.30
N TYR A 104 11.23 10.07 1.48
CA TYR A 104 12.68 10.06 1.74
C TYR A 104 13.25 8.70 2.12
N THR A 105 12.41 7.77 2.60
CA THR A 105 12.87 6.48 3.12
C THR A 105 12.43 5.29 2.28
N GLY A 106 11.40 5.44 1.45
CA GLY A 106 10.78 4.33 0.73
C GLY A 106 10.02 3.34 1.64
N VAL A 107 9.78 3.69 2.90
CA VAL A 107 9.06 2.85 3.87
C VAL A 107 7.57 2.88 3.55
N ALA A 108 6.94 1.70 3.48
CA ALA A 108 5.49 1.61 3.27
C ALA A 108 4.73 2.06 4.53
N TYR A 109 3.49 2.56 4.34
CA TYR A 109 2.66 3.05 5.44
C TYR A 109 2.54 2.04 6.60
N CYS A 110 2.23 0.76 6.29
CA CYS A 110 2.06 -0.28 7.32
C CYS A 110 3.33 -0.51 8.15
N ASP A 111 4.50 -0.41 7.53
CA ASP A 111 5.78 -0.54 8.22
C ASP A 111 6.07 0.74 9.03
N MET A 112 5.81 1.92 8.44
CA MET A 112 6.10 3.22 9.01
C MET A 112 5.35 3.49 10.33
N VAL A 113 4.07 3.16 10.41
CA VAL A 113 3.27 3.33 11.64
C VAL A 113 3.68 2.41 12.79
N ALA A 114 4.41 1.33 12.46
CA ALA A 114 4.96 0.39 13.44
C ALA A 114 6.41 0.71 13.85
N LEU A 115 7.05 1.72 13.22
CA LEU A 115 8.41 2.09 13.58
C LEU A 115 8.48 2.65 14.99
N SER A 116 9.46 2.17 15.75
CA SER A 116 9.79 2.63 17.12
C SER A 116 11.27 3.03 17.21
N ARG A 117 11.67 3.59 18.33
CA ARG A 117 13.08 3.93 18.59
C ARG A 117 14.02 2.71 18.51
N GLU A 118 13.53 1.51 18.80
CA GLU A 118 14.30 0.27 18.71
C GLU A 118 14.74 -0.08 17.28
N HIS A 119 14.07 0.48 16.29
CA HIS A 119 14.42 0.32 14.88
C HIS A 119 15.54 1.24 14.42
N LEU A 120 15.95 2.20 15.26
CA LEU A 120 17.01 3.16 14.97
C LEU A 120 18.36 2.62 15.44
N PHE A 121 19.39 2.80 14.63
CA PHE A 121 20.78 2.58 15.02
C PHE A 121 21.71 3.55 14.30
N THR A 122 22.83 3.84 14.91
CA THR A 122 23.90 4.67 14.33
C THR A 122 25.02 3.75 13.87
N ASP A 123 25.54 3.98 12.66
CA ASP A 123 26.71 3.26 12.17
C ASP A 123 28.02 3.84 12.73
N ASP A 124 29.15 3.22 12.38
CA ASP A 124 30.49 3.64 12.84
C ASP A 124 30.89 5.02 12.29
N GLU A 125 30.23 5.50 11.24
CA GLU A 125 30.45 6.82 10.65
C GLU A 125 29.54 7.91 11.26
N GLY A 126 28.70 7.54 12.23
CA GLY A 126 27.73 8.43 12.88
C GLY A 126 26.45 8.67 12.09
N ALA A 127 26.22 7.95 11.00
CA ALA A 127 24.97 8.06 10.25
C ALA A 127 23.84 7.27 10.91
N LEU A 128 22.66 7.86 10.93
CA LEU A 128 21.46 7.23 11.50
C LEU A 128 20.74 6.36 10.46
N TRP A 129 20.34 5.18 10.87
CA TRP A 129 19.69 4.17 10.03
C TRP A 129 18.44 3.63 10.68
N LEU A 130 17.49 3.18 9.83
CA LEU A 130 16.38 2.30 10.21
C LEU A 130 16.73 0.85 9.88
N LYS A 131 16.40 -0.06 10.80
CA LYS A 131 16.51 -1.51 10.62
C LYS A 131 15.20 -2.14 11.09
N PHE A 132 14.42 -2.70 10.15
CA PHE A 132 13.12 -3.30 10.45
C PHE A 132 12.83 -4.46 9.49
N ARG A 133 11.85 -5.30 9.84
CA ARG A 133 11.34 -6.33 8.94
C ARG A 133 10.04 -5.87 8.30
N ARG A 134 9.98 -5.92 6.98
CA ARG A 134 8.79 -5.59 6.21
C ARG A 134 7.63 -6.49 6.59
N GLN A 135 6.47 -5.94 6.96
CA GLN A 135 5.29 -6.72 7.33
C GLN A 135 4.81 -7.63 6.19
N LYS A 136 4.81 -7.14 4.95
CA LYS A 136 4.30 -7.88 3.78
C LYS A 136 5.15 -9.09 3.40
N THR A 137 6.47 -9.03 3.55
CA THR A 137 7.41 -10.04 2.98
C THR A 137 8.35 -10.62 4.02
N ASN A 138 8.32 -10.14 5.25
CA ASN A 138 9.26 -10.45 6.32
C ASN A 138 10.75 -10.22 5.96
N THR A 139 10.99 -9.42 4.92
CA THR A 139 12.35 -9.08 4.46
C THR A 139 12.97 -8.06 5.40
N LEU A 140 14.22 -8.28 5.79
CA LEU A 140 15.00 -7.31 6.57
C LEU A 140 15.36 -6.12 5.68
N CYS A 141 14.96 -4.93 6.10
CA CYS A 141 15.28 -3.67 5.46
C CYS A 141 16.25 -2.86 6.32
N ARG A 142 17.19 -2.19 5.66
CA ARG A 142 18.08 -1.19 6.26
C ARG A 142 18.01 0.05 5.40
N VAL A 143 17.67 1.18 5.98
CA VAL A 143 17.48 2.45 5.27
C VAL A 143 18.31 3.51 5.97
N LYS A 144 19.27 4.12 5.27
CA LYS A 144 19.99 5.29 5.76
C LYS A 144 19.06 6.48 5.80
N LEU A 145 18.95 7.15 6.91
CA LEU A 145 18.11 8.33 7.06
C LEU A 145 18.82 9.56 6.51
N LEU A 146 18.18 10.21 5.55
CA LEU A 146 18.58 11.53 5.09
C LEU A 146 18.24 12.58 6.14
N SER A 147 18.94 13.71 6.13
CA SER A 147 18.73 14.82 7.07
C SER A 147 17.27 15.30 7.11
N GLU A 148 16.56 15.25 5.98
CA GLU A 148 15.14 15.59 5.89
C GLU A 148 14.26 14.60 6.67
N ALA A 149 14.55 13.31 6.54
CA ALA A 149 13.81 12.27 7.26
C ALA A 149 14.06 12.35 8.78
N VAL A 150 15.31 12.65 9.18
CA VAL A 150 15.66 12.85 10.60
C VAL A 150 14.89 14.02 11.19
N ARG A 151 14.87 15.18 10.51
CA ARG A 151 14.12 16.38 10.95
C ARG A 151 12.63 16.13 11.11
N LEU A 152 12.04 15.36 10.16
CA LEU A 152 10.61 14.98 10.26
C LEU A 152 10.36 14.10 11.47
N MET A 153 11.20 13.11 11.71
CA MET A 153 11.09 12.23 12.87
C MET A 153 11.27 12.99 14.19
N GLU A 154 12.27 13.88 14.29
CA GLU A 154 12.53 14.70 15.48
C GLU A 154 11.34 15.61 15.83
N ARG A 155 10.67 16.19 14.83
CA ARG A 155 9.46 17.01 15.02
C ARG A 155 8.33 16.24 15.71
N HIS A 156 8.24 14.95 15.45
CA HIS A 156 7.20 14.08 16.00
C HIS A 156 7.65 13.30 17.25
N GLN A 157 8.84 13.60 17.80
CA GLN A 157 9.27 12.94 19.03
C GLN A 157 8.30 13.22 20.19
N SER A 158 8.01 12.17 20.96
CA SER A 158 7.23 12.25 22.19
C SER A 158 7.74 11.21 23.17
N GLU A 159 7.88 11.60 24.44
CA GLU A 159 8.28 10.67 25.51
C GLU A 159 7.15 9.70 25.89
N GLU A 160 5.91 10.10 25.63
CA GLU A 160 4.72 9.31 25.94
C GLU A 160 4.48 8.16 24.94
N ARG A 161 5.20 8.15 23.81
CA ARG A 161 5.04 7.15 22.76
C ARG A 161 6.28 6.33 22.53
N THR A 162 6.06 5.05 22.23
CA THR A 162 7.12 4.16 21.75
C THR A 162 7.35 4.29 20.24
N THR A 163 6.28 4.61 19.48
CA THR A 163 6.35 4.79 18.02
C THR A 163 6.98 6.12 17.63
N LEU A 164 7.68 6.15 16.49
CA LEU A 164 8.32 7.36 15.96
C LEU A 164 7.30 8.45 15.59
N PHE A 165 6.13 8.04 15.08
CA PHE A 165 5.05 8.95 14.71
C PHE A 165 3.77 8.65 15.50
N ALA A 166 2.89 9.64 15.61
CA ALA A 166 1.56 9.41 16.14
C ALA A 166 0.79 8.40 15.26
N PRO A 167 0.06 7.45 15.87
CA PRO A 167 -0.73 6.51 15.10
C PRO A 167 -1.86 7.27 14.39
N ILE A 168 -2.06 6.96 13.11
CA ILE A 168 -3.15 7.48 12.28
C ILE A 168 -3.78 6.29 11.56
N ALA A 169 -5.10 6.21 11.50
CA ALA A 169 -5.77 5.14 10.75
C ALA A 169 -5.55 5.31 9.24
N TYR A 170 -5.41 4.20 8.51
CA TYR A 170 -5.10 4.25 7.08
C TYR A 170 -6.15 5.02 6.26
N SER A 171 -7.44 4.88 6.57
CA SER A 171 -8.51 5.62 5.91
C SER A 171 -8.37 7.13 6.13
N VAL A 172 -8.11 7.55 7.39
CA VAL A 172 -7.89 8.95 7.73
C VAL A 172 -6.65 9.49 7.02
N TYR A 173 -5.54 8.74 7.03
CA TYR A 173 -4.33 9.11 6.31
C TYR A 173 -4.57 9.35 4.82
N LEU A 174 -5.33 8.47 4.15
CA LEU A 174 -5.68 8.65 2.73
C LEU A 174 -6.54 9.90 2.48
N ASP A 175 -7.49 10.19 3.37
CA ASP A 175 -8.34 11.37 3.22
C ASP A 175 -7.55 12.66 3.46
N GLN A 176 -6.64 12.66 4.45
CA GLN A 176 -5.71 13.78 4.66
C GLN A 176 -4.77 13.98 3.46
N LEU A 177 -4.28 12.90 2.82
CA LEU A 177 -3.46 13.03 1.60
C LEU A 177 -4.21 13.69 0.45
N LYS A 178 -5.51 13.38 0.27
CA LYS A 178 -6.35 14.05 -0.73
C LYS A 178 -6.50 15.55 -0.42
N ALA A 179 -6.73 15.90 0.84
CA ALA A 179 -6.82 17.28 1.28
C ALA A 179 -5.49 18.04 1.05
N LEU A 180 -4.36 17.43 1.37
CA LEU A 180 -3.03 17.97 1.11
C LEU A 180 -2.76 18.18 -0.37
N GLN A 181 -3.16 17.22 -1.21
CA GLN A 181 -3.04 17.33 -2.66
C GLN A 181 -3.80 18.55 -3.20
N LEU A 182 -5.05 18.73 -2.77
CA LEU A 182 -5.88 19.87 -3.16
C LEU A 182 -5.26 21.19 -2.68
N ARG A 183 -4.84 21.27 -1.40
CA ARG A 183 -4.23 22.46 -0.81
C ARG A 183 -2.92 22.85 -1.49
N ALA A 184 -2.11 21.88 -1.88
CA ALA A 184 -0.85 22.12 -2.60
C ALA A 184 -1.04 22.40 -4.10
N GLY A 185 -2.25 22.31 -4.64
CA GLY A 185 -2.52 22.47 -6.07
C GLY A 185 -1.76 21.45 -6.91
N ILE A 186 -1.73 20.17 -6.47
CA ILE A 186 -1.04 19.10 -7.18
C ILE A 186 -2.07 18.30 -7.97
N SER A 187 -1.86 18.21 -9.30
CA SER A 187 -2.64 17.34 -10.19
C SER A 187 -1.86 16.06 -10.46
N ILE A 188 -2.44 14.92 -10.09
CA ILE A 188 -1.83 13.59 -10.31
C ILE A 188 -2.72 12.79 -11.28
#